data_a9489375bc14f9a97e972d6b4257b15d
#
_entry.id   a9489375bc14f9a97e972d6b4257b15d
#
_cell.length_a   1.000
_cell.length_b   1.000
_cell.length_c   1.000
_cell.angle_alpha   90.00
_cell.angle_beta   90.00
_cell.angle_gamma   90.00
#
_symmetry.space_group_name_H-M   'P 1'
#
loop_
_entity.id
_entity.type
_entity.pdbx_description
1 polymer ?
#
loop_
_entity_poly.entity_id
_entity_poly.type
_entity_poly.pdbx_seq_one_letter_code
_entity_poly.pdbx_strand_id
1 'polypeptide(L)'
;YKGPMLWMAQFFHDATTPSEKLLGAIDGVIERVRKDGLDQATLDRARVKMRSSLYADLEQFAGFGKANLLASFALFDDDPAKINRLEAEFAKVTPALVQKTAYEYLRPGNRTVYVITPGKAGAADASAKGEAR
;
A
#
# COMPACT_ATOMS: atom_id res chain seq x y z
N TYR A 1 -3.08 -8.65 -13.09
CA TYR A 1 -1.65 -8.87 -13.27
C TYR A 1 -1.20 -10.07 -12.44
N LYS A 2 -0.69 -11.10 -13.09
CA LYS A 2 -0.16 -12.31 -12.45
C LYS A 2 1.37 -12.30 -12.59
N GLY A 3 2.06 -11.85 -11.57
CA GLY A 3 3.52 -11.74 -11.59
C GLY A 3 4.06 -11.18 -10.26
N PRO A 4 5.37 -10.92 -10.18
CA PRO A 4 5.96 -10.33 -8.99
C PRO A 4 5.26 -9.01 -8.65
N MET A 5 4.84 -8.87 -7.40
CA MET A 5 4.20 -7.64 -6.92
C MET A 5 5.23 -6.76 -6.22
N LEU A 6 5.10 -5.47 -6.44
CA LEU A 6 5.85 -4.46 -5.72
C LEU A 6 5.07 -4.08 -4.46
N TRP A 7 5.70 -4.20 -3.29
CA TRP A 7 5.18 -3.56 -2.10
C TRP A 7 5.57 -2.09 -2.12
N MET A 8 4.60 -1.21 -2.03
CA MET A 8 4.81 0.24 -2.09
C MET A 8 4.23 0.90 -0.85
N ALA A 9 4.99 1.80 -0.24
CA ALA A 9 4.53 2.68 0.82
C ALA A 9 4.70 4.14 0.36
N GLN A 10 3.65 4.92 0.51
CA GLN A 10 3.63 6.32 0.14
C GLN A 10 3.41 7.17 1.38
N PHE A 11 4.23 8.21 1.53
CA PHE A 11 4.19 9.12 2.66
C PHE A 11 4.13 10.56 2.17
N PHE A 12 3.26 11.33 2.79
CA PHE A 12 3.18 12.77 2.56
C PHE A 12 3.71 13.47 3.80
N HIS A 13 4.56 14.45 3.60
CA HIS A 13 5.10 15.28 4.68
C HIS A 13 5.19 16.75 4.24
N ASP A 14 5.29 17.66 5.19
CA ASP A 14 5.47 19.07 4.92
C ASP A 14 6.88 19.34 4.34
N ALA A 15 7.02 20.47 3.66
CA ALA A 15 8.27 20.85 3.01
C ALA A 15 9.40 21.19 4.01
N THR A 16 9.09 21.34 5.30
CA THR A 16 10.08 21.69 6.34
C THR A 16 10.70 20.45 6.98
N THR A 17 10.09 19.28 6.80
CA THR A 17 10.59 18.00 7.30
C THR A 17 11.57 17.40 6.29
N PRO A 18 12.86 17.21 6.62
CA PRO A 18 13.81 16.56 5.73
C PRO A 18 13.38 15.11 5.44
N SER A 19 13.44 14.71 4.17
CA SER A 19 13.07 13.34 3.74
C SER A 19 13.87 12.26 4.45
N GLU A 20 15.14 12.54 4.75
CA GLU A 20 16.04 11.62 5.47
C GLU A 20 15.55 11.33 6.89
N LYS A 21 14.98 12.33 7.57
CA LYS A 21 14.39 12.14 8.90
C LYS A 21 13.19 11.23 8.84
N LEU A 22 12.32 11.40 7.83
CA LEU A 22 11.19 10.54 7.60
C LEU A 22 11.64 9.12 7.27
N LEU A 23 12.59 8.95 6.36
CA LEU A 23 13.14 7.65 6.00
C LEU A 23 13.75 6.95 7.22
N GLY A 24 14.50 7.66 8.06
CA GLY A 24 15.04 7.09 9.29
C GLY A 24 13.96 6.60 10.26
N ALA A 25 12.83 7.32 10.38
CA ALA A 25 11.71 6.90 11.19
C ALA A 25 11.03 5.63 10.63
N ILE A 26 10.85 5.57 9.32
CA ILE A 26 10.29 4.40 8.61
C ILE A 26 11.21 3.18 8.79
N ASP A 27 12.50 3.37 8.58
CA ASP A 27 13.51 2.32 8.76
C ASP A 27 13.51 1.77 10.19
N GLY A 28 13.38 2.65 11.17
CA GLY A 28 13.27 2.25 12.58
C GLY A 28 12.03 1.39 12.87
N VAL A 29 10.90 1.66 12.21
CA VAL A 29 9.70 0.82 12.32
C VAL A 29 9.91 -0.54 11.65
N ILE A 30 10.42 -0.54 10.44
CA ILE A 30 10.68 -1.77 9.68
C ILE A 30 11.66 -2.65 10.44
N GLU A 31 12.75 -2.09 10.97
CA GLU A 31 13.76 -2.85 11.69
C GLU A 31 13.22 -3.46 12.99
N ARG A 32 12.37 -2.75 13.73
CA ARG A 32 11.67 -3.34 14.88
C ARG A 32 10.83 -4.54 14.49
N VAL A 33 10.03 -4.44 13.42
CA VAL A 33 9.22 -5.58 12.95
C VAL A 33 10.10 -6.75 12.51
N ARG A 34 11.20 -6.47 11.83
CA ARG A 34 12.16 -7.50 11.39
C ARG A 34 12.83 -8.21 12.57
N LYS A 35 13.26 -7.45 13.57
CA LYS A 35 14.03 -7.95 14.72
C LYS A 35 13.13 -8.54 15.80
N ASP A 36 12.15 -7.77 16.23
CA ASP A 36 11.35 -8.09 17.41
C ASP A 36 9.98 -8.69 17.04
N GLY A 37 9.58 -8.58 15.77
CA GLY A 37 8.24 -8.96 15.33
C GLY A 37 7.19 -7.93 15.75
N LEU A 38 5.96 -8.39 15.85
CA LEU A 38 4.83 -7.62 16.39
C LEU A 38 3.97 -8.50 17.30
N ASP A 39 3.30 -7.88 18.26
CA ASP A 39 2.38 -8.58 19.14
C ASP A 39 1.05 -8.94 18.45
N GLN A 40 0.33 -9.90 19.03
CA GLN A 40 -0.95 -10.36 18.51
C GLN A 40 -1.99 -9.23 18.45
N ALA A 41 -2.02 -8.35 19.46
CA ALA A 41 -2.97 -7.25 19.50
C ALA A 41 -2.75 -6.25 18.35
N THR A 42 -1.51 -5.98 18.00
CA THR A 42 -1.15 -5.15 16.82
C THR A 42 -1.59 -5.81 15.52
N LEU A 43 -1.38 -7.11 15.38
CA LEU A 43 -1.85 -7.86 14.21
C LEU A 43 -3.38 -7.84 14.11
N ASP A 44 -4.08 -8.02 15.23
CA ASP A 44 -5.54 -8.04 15.23
C ASP A 44 -6.13 -6.67 14.85
N ARG A 45 -5.54 -5.57 15.34
CA ARG A 45 -5.89 -4.22 14.88
C ARG A 45 -5.66 -4.04 13.38
N ALA A 46 -4.55 -4.54 12.86
CA ALA A 46 -4.24 -4.49 11.42
C ALA A 46 -5.27 -5.29 10.60
N ARG A 47 -5.65 -6.49 11.06
CA ARG A 47 -6.69 -7.33 10.42
C ARG A 47 -8.04 -6.62 10.37
N VAL A 48 -8.47 -5.99 11.47
CA VAL A 48 -9.72 -5.21 11.50
C VAL A 48 -9.67 -4.09 10.46
N LYS A 49 -8.56 -3.36 10.38
CA LYS A 49 -8.37 -2.29 9.40
C LYS A 49 -8.39 -2.81 7.96
N MET A 50 -7.69 -3.91 7.68
CA MET A 50 -7.68 -4.53 6.34
C MET A 50 -9.07 -5.01 5.94
N ARG A 51 -9.80 -5.62 6.86
CA ARG A 51 -11.18 -6.05 6.64
C ARG A 51 -12.09 -4.85 6.31
N SER A 52 -12.00 -3.78 7.09
CA SER A 52 -12.77 -2.56 6.83
C SER A 52 -12.44 -1.97 5.46
N SER A 53 -11.17 -1.91 5.08
CA SER A 53 -10.74 -1.44 3.75
C SER A 53 -11.28 -2.34 2.64
N LEU A 54 -11.22 -3.66 2.81
CA LEU A 54 -11.76 -4.61 1.82
C LEU A 54 -13.25 -4.36 1.57
N TYR A 55 -14.05 -4.20 2.63
CA TYR A 55 -15.48 -3.93 2.46
C TYR A 55 -15.73 -2.57 1.82
N ALA A 56 -14.99 -1.52 2.20
CA ALA A 56 -15.08 -0.22 1.56
C ALA A 56 -14.76 -0.30 0.06
N ASP A 57 -13.74 -1.07 -0.33
CA ASP A 57 -13.36 -1.28 -1.72
C ASP A 57 -14.44 -2.08 -2.49
N LEU A 58 -15.06 -3.07 -1.85
CA LEU A 58 -16.16 -3.84 -2.46
C LEU A 58 -17.42 -3.02 -2.68
N GLU A 59 -17.66 -2.01 -1.84
CA GLU A 59 -18.81 -1.12 -1.88
C GLU A 59 -18.59 0.13 -2.75
N GLN A 60 -17.46 0.23 -3.44
CA GLN A 60 -17.20 1.37 -4.33
C GLN A 60 -18.33 1.58 -5.33
N PHE A 61 -18.49 2.85 -5.74
CA PHE A 61 -19.58 3.35 -6.57
C PHE A 61 -20.06 2.38 -7.65
N ALA A 62 -21.35 2.11 -7.69
CA ALA A 62 -22.02 1.26 -8.67
C ALA A 62 -21.53 -0.22 -8.71
N GLY A 63 -20.92 -0.73 -7.63
CA GLY A 63 -20.45 -2.12 -7.56
C GLY A 63 -19.16 -2.40 -8.35
N PHE A 64 -18.49 -1.37 -8.86
CA PHE A 64 -17.25 -1.54 -9.62
C PHE A 64 -16.14 -2.22 -8.81
N GLY A 65 -16.05 -1.97 -7.51
CA GLY A 65 -15.07 -2.63 -6.63
C GLY A 65 -15.25 -4.15 -6.62
N LYS A 66 -16.48 -4.62 -6.36
CA LYS A 66 -16.80 -6.05 -6.36
C LYS A 66 -16.66 -6.69 -7.75
N ALA A 67 -17.16 -6.02 -8.79
CA ALA A 67 -17.08 -6.51 -10.16
C ALA A 67 -15.63 -6.64 -10.63
N ASN A 68 -14.80 -5.63 -10.35
CA ASN A 68 -13.38 -5.64 -10.67
C ASN A 68 -12.63 -6.77 -9.96
N LEU A 69 -12.92 -7.00 -8.67
CA LEU A 69 -12.27 -8.06 -7.91
C LEU A 69 -12.69 -9.45 -8.40
N LEU A 70 -13.97 -9.66 -8.70
CA LEU A 70 -14.48 -10.91 -9.29
C LEU A 70 -13.84 -11.18 -10.67
N ALA A 71 -13.79 -10.16 -11.53
CA ALA A 71 -13.17 -10.28 -12.85
C ALA A 71 -11.66 -10.59 -12.72
N SER A 72 -10.97 -9.96 -11.77
CA SER A 72 -9.55 -10.23 -11.51
C SER A 72 -9.31 -11.66 -11.06
N PHE A 73 -10.11 -12.19 -10.15
CA PHE A 73 -9.99 -13.58 -9.71
C PHE A 73 -10.37 -14.58 -10.80
N ALA A 74 -11.38 -14.28 -11.61
CA ALA A 74 -11.71 -15.11 -12.76
C ALA A 74 -10.55 -15.14 -13.78
N LEU A 75 -9.98 -13.96 -14.10
CA LEU A 75 -8.95 -13.83 -15.12
C LEU A 75 -7.59 -14.41 -14.69
N PHE A 76 -7.19 -14.14 -13.44
CA PHE A 76 -5.82 -14.45 -13.01
C PHE A 76 -5.71 -15.74 -12.20
N ASP A 77 -6.77 -16.14 -11.51
CA ASP A 77 -6.78 -17.31 -10.64
C ASP A 77 -7.70 -18.42 -11.14
N ASP A 78 -8.52 -18.15 -12.17
CA ASP A 78 -9.58 -19.04 -12.66
C ASP A 78 -10.57 -19.43 -11.55
N ASP A 79 -10.76 -18.54 -10.57
CA ASP A 79 -11.54 -18.81 -9.37
C ASP A 79 -12.19 -17.54 -8.81
N PRO A 80 -13.31 -17.10 -9.39
CA PRO A 80 -14.03 -15.92 -8.89
C PRO A 80 -14.56 -16.12 -7.45
N ALA A 81 -14.79 -17.37 -7.01
CA ALA A 81 -15.23 -17.66 -5.65
C ALA A 81 -14.16 -17.38 -4.58
N LYS A 82 -12.91 -17.11 -4.97
CA LYS A 82 -11.82 -16.68 -4.07
C LYS A 82 -12.21 -15.46 -3.23
N ILE A 83 -13.08 -14.58 -3.74
CA ILE A 83 -13.58 -13.43 -3.01
C ILE A 83 -14.21 -13.82 -1.67
N ASN A 84 -14.90 -14.95 -1.60
CA ASN A 84 -15.57 -15.43 -0.39
C ASN A 84 -14.59 -16.02 0.64
N ARG A 85 -13.34 -16.22 0.28
CA ARG A 85 -12.30 -16.82 1.14
C ARG A 85 -11.26 -15.82 1.63
N LEU A 86 -11.31 -14.57 1.18
CA LEU A 86 -10.32 -13.54 1.53
C LEU A 86 -10.19 -13.33 3.04
N GLU A 87 -11.29 -13.31 3.77
CA GLU A 87 -11.24 -13.18 5.24
C GLU A 87 -10.55 -14.38 5.90
N ALA A 88 -10.82 -15.59 5.42
CA ALA A 88 -10.17 -16.80 5.92
C ALA A 88 -8.64 -16.79 5.60
N GLU A 89 -8.24 -16.24 4.46
CA GLU A 89 -6.84 -16.07 4.13
C GLU A 89 -6.16 -15.02 5.04
N PHE A 90 -6.82 -13.92 5.35
CA PHE A 90 -6.30 -12.94 6.31
C PHE A 90 -6.15 -13.53 7.72
N ALA A 91 -7.03 -14.45 8.12
CA ALA A 91 -6.95 -15.12 9.41
C ALA A 91 -5.71 -16.04 9.55
N LYS A 92 -5.14 -16.51 8.45
CA LYS A 92 -3.93 -17.34 8.44
C LYS A 92 -2.64 -16.57 8.72
N VAL A 93 -2.66 -15.25 8.60
CA VAL A 93 -1.48 -14.41 8.86
C VAL A 93 -1.17 -14.43 10.35
N THR A 94 0.05 -14.75 10.72
CA THR A 94 0.52 -14.76 12.11
C THR A 94 1.60 -13.72 12.34
N PRO A 95 1.87 -13.29 13.59
CA PRO A 95 3.01 -12.41 13.88
C PRO A 95 4.34 -12.96 13.34
N ALA A 96 4.57 -14.25 13.51
CA ALA A 96 5.77 -14.92 13.01
C ALA A 96 5.88 -14.86 11.48
N LEU A 97 4.76 -15.03 10.76
CA LEU A 97 4.74 -14.90 9.30
C LEU A 97 5.05 -13.47 8.87
N VAL A 98 4.49 -12.46 9.56
CA VAL A 98 4.80 -11.04 9.27
C VAL A 98 6.28 -10.75 9.50
N GLN A 99 6.83 -11.19 10.62
CA GLN A 99 8.26 -11.00 10.94
C GLN A 99 9.16 -11.67 9.89
N LYS A 100 8.89 -12.93 9.54
CA LYS A 100 9.62 -13.67 8.52
C LYS A 100 9.59 -12.93 7.17
N THR A 101 8.42 -12.49 6.73
CA THR A 101 8.24 -11.77 5.47
C THR A 101 8.96 -10.42 5.49
N ALA A 102 8.87 -9.67 6.59
CA ALA A 102 9.60 -8.42 6.74
C ALA A 102 11.13 -8.64 6.71
N TYR A 103 11.62 -9.69 7.38
CA TYR A 103 13.04 -10.03 7.37
C TYR A 103 13.54 -10.38 5.97
N GLU A 104 12.75 -11.12 5.21
CA GLU A 104 13.10 -11.58 3.87
C GLU A 104 13.03 -10.46 2.82
N TYR A 105 11.97 -9.67 2.82
CA TYR A 105 11.67 -8.73 1.74
C TYR A 105 11.98 -7.27 2.07
N LEU A 106 11.80 -6.82 3.31
CA LEU A 106 11.98 -5.41 3.69
C LEU A 106 13.43 -5.10 4.13
N ARG A 107 14.38 -5.52 3.33
CA ARG A 107 15.81 -5.26 3.56
C ARG A 107 16.22 -3.90 3.00
N PRO A 108 17.18 -3.19 3.62
CA PRO A 108 17.67 -1.92 3.10
C PRO A 108 18.14 -1.97 1.63
N GLY A 109 18.78 -3.08 1.24
CA GLY A 109 19.26 -3.29 -0.14
C GLY A 109 18.18 -3.77 -1.12
N ASN A 110 16.95 -3.98 -0.69
CA ASN A 110 15.85 -4.47 -1.52
C ASN A 110 14.74 -3.40 -1.66
N ARG A 111 15.11 -2.14 -1.82
CA ARG A 111 14.17 -1.05 -1.98
C ARG A 111 14.67 0.01 -2.95
N THR A 112 13.73 0.71 -3.55
CA THR A 112 13.96 1.97 -4.25
C THR A 112 13.21 3.07 -3.48
N VAL A 113 13.88 4.18 -3.24
CA VAL A 113 13.29 5.37 -2.63
C VAL A 113 13.14 6.43 -3.71
N TYR A 114 11.94 6.96 -3.84
CA TYR A 114 11.65 8.04 -4.75
C TYR A 114 11.11 9.23 -3.94
N VAL A 115 11.80 10.37 -4.00
CA VAL A 115 11.40 11.59 -3.31
C VAL A 115 10.89 12.58 -4.35
N ILE A 116 9.65 13.02 -4.17
CA ILE A 116 9.03 14.04 -5.02
C ILE A 116 9.02 15.34 -4.23
N THR A 117 9.76 16.33 -4.73
CA THR A 117 9.74 17.70 -4.20
C THR A 117 8.89 18.57 -5.11
N PRO A 118 7.98 19.39 -4.56
CA PRO A 118 7.29 20.39 -5.38
C PRO A 118 8.30 21.28 -6.07
N GLY A 119 8.23 21.42 -7.38
CA GLY A 119 8.98 22.42 -8.11
C GLY A 119 8.60 23.81 -7.60
N LYS A 120 9.49 24.79 -7.74
CA LYS A 120 9.08 26.20 -7.64
C LYS A 120 7.92 26.37 -8.62
N ALA A 121 6.78 26.89 -8.14
CA ALA A 121 5.69 27.23 -9.03
C ALA A 121 6.28 28.12 -10.13
N GLY A 122 6.47 27.55 -11.32
CA GLY A 122 6.81 28.33 -12.49
C GLY A 122 5.72 29.36 -12.62
N ALA A 123 6.05 30.61 -12.88
CA ALA A 123 5.08 31.62 -13.26
C ALA A 123 4.17 30.97 -14.30
N ALA A 124 2.89 30.80 -13.95
CA ALA A 124 1.92 30.23 -14.85
C ALA A 124 2.07 31.02 -16.15
N ASP A 125 2.35 30.30 -17.23
CA ASP A 125 2.52 30.90 -18.54
C ASP A 125 1.22 31.63 -18.89
N ALA A 126 1.24 32.95 -18.74
CA ALA A 126 0.10 33.83 -18.98
C ALA A 126 -0.23 33.95 -20.48
N SER A 127 0.39 33.13 -21.31
CA SER A 127 0.24 33.14 -22.78
C SER A 127 -0.90 32.28 -23.32
N ALA A 128 -1.66 31.58 -22.48
CA ALA A 128 -2.86 30.87 -22.95
C ALA A 128 -4.13 31.75 -22.91
N LYS A 129 -4.04 33.00 -23.28
CA LYS A 129 -5.21 33.76 -23.77
C LYS A 129 -5.45 33.36 -25.22
N GLY A 130 -6.22 32.29 -25.39
CA GLY A 130 -6.73 31.92 -26.69
C GLY A 130 -7.58 33.03 -27.27
N GLU A 131 -7.21 33.48 -28.44
CA GLU A 131 -8.05 34.27 -29.34
C GLU A 131 -9.27 33.41 -29.70
N ALA A 132 -10.43 33.78 -29.12
CA ALA A 132 -11.70 33.35 -29.67
C ALA A 132 -12.04 34.28 -30.85
N ARG A 133 -12.06 33.71 -32.03
CA ARG A 133 -12.79 34.21 -33.19
C ARG A 133 -13.89 33.23 -33.53
#